data_7252b3dab942f3572d304c012e94b264
#
_entry.id   7252b3dab942f3572d304c012e94b264
#
_cell.length_a   1.000
_cell.length_b   1.000
_cell.length_c   1.000
_cell.angle_alpha   90.00
_cell.angle_beta   90.00
_cell.angle_gamma   90.00
#
_symmetry.space_group_name_H-M   'P 1'
#
loop_
_entity.id
_entity.type
_entity.pdbx_description
1 polymer ?
#
loop_
_entity_poly.entity_id
_entity_poly.type
_entity_poly.pdbx_seq_one_letter_code
_entity_poly.pdbx_strand_id
1 'polypeptide(L)' 'MRLSARNRIIGKIEELHVGDIMAHVVVRSGEVIIESVITRRSAEEMKLKVGDTVGAIIKSTEIILEKA' A
#
# COMPACT_ATOMS: atom_id res chain seq x y z
N MET A 1 8.43 -1.96 16.18
CA MET A 1 8.98 -0.92 15.29
C MET A 1 8.26 0.39 15.52
N ARG A 2 9.00 1.47 15.62
CA ARG A 2 8.42 2.81 15.78
C ARG A 2 8.59 3.60 14.50
N LEU A 3 7.48 4.14 14.00
CA LEU A 3 7.46 4.94 12.79
C LEU A 3 6.90 6.32 13.10
N SER A 4 7.33 7.31 12.34
CA SER A 4 6.75 8.66 12.46
C SER A 4 5.33 8.72 11.88
N ALA A 5 4.99 7.76 11.00
CA ALA A 5 3.66 7.67 10.44
C ALA A 5 2.67 7.16 11.49
N ARG A 6 1.50 7.79 11.56
CA ARG A 6 0.46 7.45 12.52
C ARG A 6 -0.69 6.64 11.92
N ASN A 7 -0.77 6.61 10.60
CA ASN A 7 -1.88 5.95 9.91
C ASN A 7 -1.43 4.60 9.39
N ARG A 8 -2.13 3.55 9.81
CA ARG A 8 -1.86 2.19 9.37
C ARG A 8 -3.18 1.50 9.12
N ILE A 9 -3.35 1.01 7.91
CA ILE A 9 -4.57 0.32 7.49
C ILE A 9 -4.20 -1.08 7.02
N ILE A 10 -4.81 -2.09 7.61
CA ILE A 10 -4.59 -3.48 7.22
C ILE A 10 -5.57 -3.85 6.13
N GLY A 11 -5.07 -4.45 5.07
CA GLY A 11 -5.91 -4.89 3.96
C GLY A 11 -5.26 -6.01 3.18
N LYS A 12 -5.92 -6.43 2.11
CA LYS A 12 -5.41 -7.49 1.24
C LYS A 12 -5.05 -6.93 -0.13
N ILE A 13 -3.98 -7.44 -0.70
CA ILE A 13 -3.58 -7.09 -2.06
C ILE A 13 -4.62 -7.66 -3.02
N GLU A 14 -5.28 -6.79 -3.76
CA GLU A 14 -6.30 -7.15 -4.73
C GLU A 14 -5.71 -7.22 -6.14
N GLU A 15 -4.77 -6.33 -6.45
CA GLU A 15 -4.07 -6.30 -7.73
C GLU A 15 -2.61 -5.97 -7.50
N LEU A 16 -1.77 -6.53 -8.33
CA LEU A 16 -0.33 -6.29 -8.28
C LEU A 16 0.20 -6.23 -9.72
N HIS A 17 0.68 -5.07 -10.12
CA HIS A 17 1.25 -4.86 -11.45
C HIS A 17 2.72 -4.51 -11.31
N VAL A 18 3.58 -5.45 -11.69
CA VAL A 18 5.03 -5.28 -11.55
C VAL A 18 5.62 -4.85 -12.88
N GLY A 19 6.18 -3.64 -12.91
CA GLY A 19 6.90 -3.13 -14.07
C GLY A 19 8.40 -3.35 -13.91
N ASP A 20 9.17 -2.78 -14.83
CA ASP A 20 10.64 -2.94 -14.81
C ASP A 20 11.29 -2.29 -13.59
N ILE A 21 10.79 -1.14 -13.16
CA ILE A 21 11.37 -0.37 -12.06
C ILE A 21 10.40 -0.25 -10.89
N MET A 22 9.13 -0.05 -11.18
CA MET A 22 8.10 0.20 -10.18
C MET A 22 7.06 -0.91 -10.16
N ALA A 23 6.34 -1.01 -9.06
CA ALA A 23 5.22 -1.91 -8.90
C ALA A 23 4.03 -1.12 -8.37
N HIS A 24 2.87 -1.33 -8.97
CA HIS A 24 1.61 -0.72 -8.55
C HIS A 24 0.83 -1.77 -7.77
N VAL A 25 0.50 -1.45 -6.53
CA VAL A 25 -0.17 -2.37 -5.61
C VAL A 25 -1.52 -1.78 -5.22
N VAL A 26 -2.57 -2.56 -5.42
CA VAL A 26 -3.92 -2.16 -5.00
C VAL A 26 -4.30 -2.99 -3.79
N VAL A 27 -4.61 -2.32 -2.70
CA VAL A 27 -4.95 -2.94 -1.42
C VAL A 27 -6.40 -2.61 -1.08
N ARG A 28 -7.17 -3.63 -0.72
CA ARG A 28 -8.55 -3.44 -0.27
C ARG A 28 -8.64 -3.68 1.23
N SER A 29 -9.25 -2.72 1.93
CA SER A 29 -9.57 -2.84 3.34
C SER A 29 -11.06 -2.52 3.50
N GLY A 30 -11.90 -3.56 3.58
CA GLY A 30 -13.35 -3.38 3.56
C GLY A 30 -13.79 -2.77 2.24
N GLU A 31 -14.40 -1.60 2.30
CA GLU A 31 -14.83 -0.87 1.10
C GLU A 31 -13.80 0.17 0.65
N VAL A 32 -12.69 0.27 1.35
CA VAL A 32 -11.64 1.25 1.05
C VAL A 32 -10.60 0.62 0.12
N ILE A 33 -10.29 1.33 -0.96
CA ILE A 33 -9.23 0.93 -1.87
C ILE A 33 -8.06 1.89 -1.67
N ILE A 34 -6.88 1.31 -1.46
CA ILE A 34 -5.65 2.08 -1.30
C ILE A 34 -4.71 1.67 -2.43
N GLU A 35 -4.19 2.65 -3.15
CA GLU A 35 -3.22 2.38 -4.22
C GLU A 35 -1.86 2.85 -3.77
N SER A 36 -0.86 2.02 -4.04
CA SER A 36 0.52 2.29 -3.67
C SER A 36 1.44 2.01 -4.84
N VAL A 37 2.43 2.85 -5.01
CA VAL A 37 3.49 2.63 -5.99
C VAL A 37 4.78 2.49 -5.20
N ILE A 38 5.40 1.33 -5.33
CA ILE A 38 6.67 1.02 -4.67
C ILE A 38 7.67 0.57 -5.74
N THR A 39 8.92 0.40 -5.36
CA THR A 39 9.90 -0.10 -6.32
C THR A 39 9.64 -1.59 -6.56
N ARG A 40 9.95 -2.05 -7.77
CA ARG A 40 9.90 -3.48 -8.09
C ARG A 40 10.73 -4.27 -7.08
N ARG A 41 11.91 -3.75 -6.75
CA ARG A 41 12.80 -4.39 -5.80
C ARG A 41 12.13 -4.61 -4.44
N SER A 42 11.44 -3.60 -3.93
CA SER A 42 10.71 -3.73 -2.66
C SER A 42 9.63 -4.79 -2.74
N ALA A 43 8.88 -4.81 -3.84
CA ALA A 43 7.84 -5.82 -4.05
C ALA A 43 8.43 -7.23 -4.07
N GLU A 44 9.58 -7.40 -4.71
CA GLU A 44 10.27 -8.70 -4.78
C GLU A 44 10.83 -9.11 -3.43
N GLU A 45 11.45 -8.20 -2.71
CA GLU A 45 12.01 -8.49 -1.38
C GLU A 45 10.92 -8.90 -0.39
N MET A 46 9.76 -8.27 -0.46
CA MET A 46 8.61 -8.63 0.38
C MET A 46 7.84 -9.84 -0.15
N LYS A 47 8.17 -10.31 -1.35
CA LYS A 47 7.49 -11.44 -1.99
C LYS A 47 5.99 -11.23 -2.06
N LEU A 48 5.59 -10.04 -2.44
CA LEU A 48 4.17 -9.69 -2.52
C LEU A 48 3.44 -10.49 -3.59
N LYS A 49 2.22 -10.85 -3.28
CA LYS A 49 1.32 -11.50 -4.24
C LYS A 49 -0.12 -11.18 -3.89
N VAL A 50 -0.99 -11.31 -4.87
CA VAL A 50 -2.43 -11.11 -4.68
C VAL A 50 -2.93 -12.02 -3.57
N GLY A 51 -3.73 -11.47 -2.66
CA GLY A 51 -4.26 -12.19 -1.52
C GLY A 51 -3.46 -12.01 -0.23
N ASP A 52 -2.24 -11.48 -0.32
CA ASP A 52 -1.44 -11.22 0.88
C ASP A 52 -2.09 -10.14 1.73
N THR A 53 -2.00 -10.32 3.05
CA THR A 53 -2.42 -9.31 4.01
C THR A 53 -1.25 -8.39 4.25
N VAL A 54 -1.47 -7.09 4.08
CA VAL A 54 -0.44 -6.07 4.24
C VAL A 54 -0.93 -4.90 5.06
N GLY A 55 -0.01 -4.13 5.61
CA GLY A 55 -0.31 -2.86 6.27
C GLY A 55 0.09 -1.71 5.36
N ALA A 56 -0.87 -0.84 5.06
CA ALA A 56 -0.60 0.39 4.35
C ALA A 56 -0.30 1.47 5.39
N ILE A 57 0.90 2.00 5.35
CA ILE A 57 1.35 3.01 6.30
C ILE A 57 1.39 4.35 5.57
N ILE A 58 0.65 5.33 6.09
CA ILE A 58 0.50 6.62 5.43
C ILE A 58 0.95 7.72 6.37
N LYS A 59 1.92 8.51 5.92
CA LYS A 59 2.40 9.64 6.72
C LYS A 59 1.31 10.71 6.80
N SER A 60 1.16 11.30 7.97
CA SER A 60 0.14 12.34 8.20
C SER A 60 0.26 13.50 7.22
N THR A 61 1.48 13.83 6.81
CA THR A 61 1.75 14.92 5.89
C THR A 61 1.31 14.63 4.44
N GLU A 62 0.99 13.36 4.15
CA GLU A 62 0.59 12.93 2.80
C GLU A 62 -0.92 12.84 2.62
N ILE A 63 -1.68 13.09 3.68
CA ILE A 63 -3.14 12.96 3.62
C ILE A 63 -3.76 14.32 3.30
N ILE A 64 -4.54 14.35 2.24
CA ILE A 64 -5.26 15.52 1.77
C ILE A 64 -6.72 15.33 2.14
N LEU A 65 -7.35 16.37 2.66
CA LEU A 65 -8.74 16.30 3.06
C LEU A 65 -9.64 16.98 2.05
N GLU A 66 -10.83 16.46 1.90
CA GLU A 66 -11.91 17.13 1.19
C GLU A 66 -13.14 17.14 2.08
N LYS A 67 -14.01 18.10 1.86
CA LYS A 67 -15.25 18.19 2.61
C LYS A 67 -16.43 18.02 1.65
N ALA A 68 -17.29 17.09 2.00
CA ALA A 68 -18.49 16.85 1.21
C ALA A 68 -19.55 17.93 1.49
#